data_de924f37c81ef845704d090af7b53097
#
_entry.id   de924f37c81ef845704d090af7b53097
#
_cell.length_a   1.000
_cell.length_b   1.000
_cell.length_c   1.000
_cell.angle_alpha   90.00
_cell.angle_beta   90.00
_cell.angle_gamma   90.00
#
_symmetry.space_group_name_H-M   'P 1'
#
loop_
_entity.id
_entity.type
_entity.pdbx_description
1 polymer ?
#
loop_
_entity_poly.entity_id
_entity_poly.type
_entity_poly.pdbx_seq_one_letter_code
_entity_poly.pdbx_strand_id
1 'polypeptide(L)'
;MNDIYDNDPTPPISEKQKQELAASLDSAGSTVPLRPSDLHTRTMVPRIREQIAKWEPQGPSAAGIPKAHGPLEKIDVIPGILAVPTLDEDGDKIQFAKKILFKVLRSLPLTDDAAPWPSRESASAVINSQFAPILPAPAVQWTDVTSDRAMSLLAFQGLAAHRLAPLDDDPEGAAYAVDLSWMCGFAVRPGLEPYGACAYFAADRKLLRVYTSHDDTTHRPGAASWEDAKWRWRSALFAAVTVADHLGATHFLASNLMVTVTQEQLPENHPLRRFLKPYGYGAVDINLDAGLMLSPEGGLAHRLFSFTYGGLSRCLLRGIETMTFQTFPRAMAAKRIEGLGDAFPYATDGLALYDILHTYTKDYLSIFFPGESMVQDAAVRAWWRGIVSLAPTLGLAPLNRAQQLIDLITQVMFTVTGFHYQVGRVSPYLLDPAFLTCKIRTGSQMSDIQATVQVLNLCALTGLEQPLLIGDYTHLFLEQSKERVIAVFKHYQQALIQLSADIEKRNKHREQPFQTFNPTLLSVSVST
;
A
#
# COMPACT_ATOMS: atom_id res chain seq x y z
N MET A 1 2.39 -24.98 -16.18
CA MET A 1 2.74 -23.95 -15.19
C MET A 1 3.82 -24.38 -14.18
N ASN A 2 4.07 -25.67 -14.00
CA ASN A 2 5.08 -26.14 -13.04
C ASN A 2 6.54 -26.02 -13.53
N ASP A 3 6.79 -25.98 -14.84
CA ASP A 3 8.15 -26.11 -15.38
C ASP A 3 8.96 -24.80 -15.46
N ILE A 4 8.32 -23.66 -15.34
CA ILE A 4 9.01 -22.35 -15.44
C ILE A 4 9.80 -22.04 -14.16
N TYR A 5 9.50 -22.70 -13.05
CA TYR A 5 10.04 -22.40 -11.73
C TYR A 5 11.05 -23.44 -11.22
N ASP A 6 11.21 -24.56 -11.89
CA ASP A 6 12.14 -25.63 -11.48
C ASP A 6 13.61 -25.37 -11.86
N ASN A 7 13.88 -24.43 -12.73
CA ASN A 7 15.23 -24.09 -13.21
C ASN A 7 15.95 -23.00 -12.39
N ASP A 8 15.60 -22.80 -11.12
CA ASP A 8 16.31 -21.83 -10.28
C ASP A 8 17.69 -22.41 -9.86
N PRO A 9 18.79 -21.79 -10.27
CA PRO A 9 20.14 -22.25 -9.95
C PRO A 9 20.54 -22.05 -8.48
N THR A 10 19.65 -21.52 -7.62
CA THR A 10 19.95 -21.34 -6.20
C THR A 10 19.93 -22.69 -5.50
N PRO A 11 21.05 -23.19 -4.98
CA PRO A 11 21.08 -24.48 -4.31
C PRO A 11 20.15 -24.48 -3.09
N PRO A 12 19.54 -25.61 -2.76
CA PRO A 12 18.75 -25.73 -1.55
C PRO A 12 19.61 -25.37 -0.32
N ILE A 13 18.98 -24.78 0.68
CA ILE A 13 19.64 -24.44 1.95
C ILE A 13 20.18 -25.72 2.56
N SER A 14 21.50 -25.76 2.78
CA SER A 14 22.16 -26.93 3.37
C SER A 14 21.74 -27.13 4.83
N GLU A 15 21.76 -28.36 5.30
CA GLU A 15 21.50 -28.67 6.72
C GLU A 15 22.46 -27.93 7.66
N LYS A 16 23.70 -27.69 7.23
CA LYS A 16 24.67 -26.87 7.97
C LYS A 16 24.18 -25.42 8.14
N GLN A 17 23.66 -24.81 7.07
CA GLN A 17 23.11 -23.45 7.15
C GLN A 17 21.86 -23.37 8.02
N LYS A 18 21.04 -24.42 8.03
CA LYS A 18 19.89 -24.54 8.95
C LYS A 18 20.34 -24.61 10.42
N GLN A 19 21.39 -25.40 10.68
CA GLN A 19 21.96 -25.53 12.04
C GLN A 19 22.62 -24.24 12.51
N GLU A 20 23.39 -23.58 11.66
CA GLU A 20 24.00 -22.27 11.98
C GLU A 20 22.96 -21.20 12.30
N LEU A 21 21.84 -21.20 11.57
CA LEU A 21 20.74 -20.28 11.86
C LEU A 21 20.03 -20.65 13.16
N ALA A 22 19.76 -21.92 13.41
CA ALA A 22 19.17 -22.40 14.68
C ALA A 22 20.05 -21.97 15.87
N ALA A 23 21.35 -22.20 15.79
CA ALA A 23 22.31 -21.79 16.83
C ALA A 23 22.36 -20.25 17.02
N SER A 24 22.26 -19.50 15.95
CA SER A 24 22.16 -18.02 15.99
C SER A 24 20.90 -17.53 16.69
N LEU A 25 19.80 -18.24 16.53
CA LEU A 25 18.52 -17.91 17.15
C LEU A 25 18.45 -18.33 18.63
N ASP A 26 19.07 -19.45 18.98
CA ASP A 26 19.20 -19.90 20.37
C ASP A 26 20.10 -18.91 21.17
N SER A 27 21.17 -18.39 20.57
CA SER A 27 22.03 -17.37 21.17
C SER A 27 21.31 -16.02 21.35
N ALA A 28 20.25 -15.76 20.60
CA ALA A 28 19.40 -14.57 20.75
C ALA A 28 18.31 -14.71 21.82
N GLY A 29 18.29 -15.83 22.60
CA GLY A 29 17.35 -16.04 23.70
C GLY A 29 15.95 -16.50 23.30
N SER A 30 15.77 -16.95 22.07
CA SER A 30 14.49 -17.52 21.62
C SER A 30 14.36 -18.97 22.06
N THR A 31 13.47 -19.25 23.01
CA THR A 31 13.17 -20.60 23.50
C THR A 31 12.09 -21.32 22.66
N VAL A 32 11.59 -20.69 21.61
CA VAL A 32 10.52 -21.26 20.77
C VAL A 32 11.11 -22.19 19.72
N PRO A 33 10.70 -23.46 19.65
CA PRO A 33 11.10 -24.35 18.58
C PRO A 33 10.64 -23.80 17.23
N LEU A 34 11.59 -23.56 16.33
CA LEU A 34 11.29 -23.10 14.99
C LEU A 34 10.87 -24.29 14.13
N ARG A 35 9.77 -24.13 13.40
CA ARG A 35 9.39 -25.10 12.39
C ARG A 35 10.35 -25.02 11.19
N PRO A 36 10.53 -26.10 10.42
CA PRO A 36 11.37 -26.09 9.21
C PRO A 36 11.04 -24.96 8.23
N SER A 37 9.75 -24.58 8.11
CA SER A 37 9.31 -23.45 7.29
C SER A 37 9.83 -22.10 7.79
N ASP A 38 9.88 -21.89 9.10
CA ASP A 38 10.38 -20.63 9.68
C ASP A 38 11.89 -20.50 9.47
N LEU A 39 12.61 -21.60 9.64
CA LEU A 39 14.03 -21.70 9.35
C LEU A 39 14.34 -21.40 7.87
N HIS A 40 13.59 -22.01 6.96
CA HIS A 40 13.78 -21.79 5.53
C HIS A 40 13.56 -20.32 5.17
N THR A 41 12.49 -19.72 5.65
CA THR A 41 12.19 -18.30 5.40
C THR A 41 13.30 -17.39 5.92
N ARG A 42 13.83 -17.65 7.12
CA ARG A 42 14.90 -16.85 7.73
C ARG A 42 16.24 -16.98 7.01
N THR A 43 16.58 -18.15 6.50
CA THR A 43 17.81 -18.34 5.69
C THR A 43 17.76 -17.64 4.34
N MET A 44 16.59 -17.24 3.87
CA MET A 44 16.46 -16.45 2.64
C MET A 44 16.94 -14.99 2.81
N VAL A 45 16.88 -14.42 4.03
CA VAL A 45 17.19 -13.00 4.28
C VAL A 45 18.61 -12.61 3.80
N PRO A 46 19.68 -13.35 4.09
CA PRO A 46 21.02 -13.03 3.56
C PRO A 46 21.08 -13.00 2.03
N ARG A 47 20.37 -13.92 1.37
CA ARG A 47 20.29 -13.97 -0.10
C ARG A 47 19.49 -12.80 -0.67
N ILE A 48 18.41 -12.42 -0.02
CA ILE A 48 17.63 -11.22 -0.38
C ILE A 48 18.54 -9.99 -0.31
N ARG A 49 19.33 -9.83 0.75
CA ARG A 49 20.30 -8.73 0.90
C ARG A 49 21.32 -8.69 -0.24
N GLU A 50 21.90 -9.84 -0.56
CA GLU A 50 22.89 -9.94 -1.65
C GLU A 50 22.30 -9.53 -2.99
N GLN A 51 21.04 -9.91 -3.25
CA GLN A 51 20.37 -9.55 -4.49
C GLN A 51 19.95 -8.08 -4.51
N ILE A 52 19.42 -7.56 -3.40
CA ILE A 52 19.06 -6.12 -3.29
C ILE A 52 20.29 -5.24 -3.52
N ALA A 53 21.45 -5.61 -2.99
CA ALA A 53 22.69 -4.86 -3.20
C ALA A 53 23.17 -4.81 -4.68
N LYS A 54 22.66 -5.70 -5.53
CA LYS A 54 22.92 -5.75 -6.97
C LYS A 54 21.82 -5.13 -7.82
N TRP A 55 20.73 -4.69 -7.18
CA TRP A 55 19.59 -4.10 -7.88
C TRP A 55 19.88 -2.66 -8.28
N GLU A 56 19.64 -2.35 -9.53
CA GLU A 56 19.67 -0.98 -10.07
C GLU A 56 18.32 -0.69 -10.72
N PRO A 57 17.55 0.31 -10.24
CA PRO A 57 16.27 0.64 -10.83
C PRO A 57 16.47 1.24 -12.23
N GLN A 58 15.75 0.72 -13.22
CA GLN A 58 15.87 1.21 -14.60
C GLN A 58 14.90 2.34 -14.91
N GLY A 59 13.70 2.29 -14.40
CA GLY A 59 12.67 3.28 -14.65
C GLY A 59 11.96 3.13 -16.01
N PRO A 60 10.93 3.92 -16.26
CA PRO A 60 10.10 3.83 -17.45
C PRO A 60 10.90 4.20 -18.71
N SER A 61 10.82 3.35 -19.73
CA SER A 61 11.50 3.53 -21.01
C SER A 61 10.57 4.10 -22.08
N ALA A 62 11.09 4.97 -22.94
CA ALA A 62 10.36 5.42 -24.13
C ALA A 62 10.14 4.27 -25.13
N ALA A 63 11.07 3.32 -25.20
CA ALA A 63 10.95 2.14 -26.05
C ALA A 63 9.89 1.14 -25.56
N GLY A 64 9.60 1.13 -24.26
CA GLY A 64 8.56 0.31 -23.64
C GLY A 64 7.15 0.89 -23.76
N ILE A 65 6.89 1.81 -24.69
CA ILE A 65 5.53 2.28 -24.99
C ILE A 65 5.02 1.50 -26.21
N PRO A 66 4.01 0.63 -26.06
CA PRO A 66 3.50 -0.17 -27.17
C PRO A 66 3.03 0.72 -28.33
N LYS A 67 3.43 0.40 -29.56
CA LYS A 67 3.04 1.16 -30.77
C LYS A 67 1.55 1.03 -31.10
N ALA A 68 1.04 -0.18 -30.92
CA ALA A 68 -0.38 -0.47 -31.10
C ALA A 68 -1.17 -0.23 -29.81
N HIS A 69 -2.47 -0.01 -29.96
CA HIS A 69 -3.42 0.02 -28.86
C HIS A 69 -4.64 -0.84 -29.23
N GLY A 70 -5.34 -1.35 -28.24
CA GLY A 70 -6.47 -2.26 -28.42
C GLY A 70 -6.62 -3.18 -27.23
N PRO A 71 -7.58 -4.15 -27.28
CA PRO A 71 -7.84 -5.07 -26.19
C PRO A 71 -6.57 -5.78 -25.71
N LEU A 72 -6.30 -5.73 -24.40
CA LEU A 72 -5.20 -6.45 -23.77
C LEU A 72 -5.64 -7.87 -23.43
N GLU A 73 -4.71 -8.82 -23.52
CA GLU A 73 -4.89 -10.13 -22.93
C GLU A 73 -4.90 -10.00 -21.40
N LYS A 74 -5.86 -10.68 -20.76
CA LYS A 74 -6.10 -10.58 -19.32
C LYS A 74 -6.36 -11.95 -18.73
N ILE A 75 -6.02 -12.10 -17.44
CA ILE A 75 -6.42 -13.25 -16.63
C ILE A 75 -7.32 -12.82 -15.48
N ASP A 76 -8.25 -13.68 -15.09
CA ASP A 76 -9.08 -13.46 -13.92
C ASP A 76 -8.28 -13.74 -12.63
N VAL A 77 -8.11 -12.71 -11.83
CA VAL A 77 -7.53 -12.80 -10.48
C VAL A 77 -8.58 -13.24 -9.47
N ILE A 78 -9.77 -12.68 -9.58
CA ILE A 78 -10.98 -13.14 -8.91
C ILE A 78 -11.97 -13.51 -10.01
N PRO A 79 -12.32 -14.79 -10.16
CA PRO A 79 -13.10 -15.27 -11.28
C PRO A 79 -14.40 -14.49 -11.50
N GLY A 80 -14.57 -13.96 -12.72
CA GLY A 80 -15.76 -13.21 -13.13
C GLY A 80 -15.92 -11.80 -12.53
N ILE A 81 -14.95 -11.33 -11.71
CA ILE A 81 -15.05 -10.05 -10.99
C ILE A 81 -13.87 -9.13 -11.30
N LEU A 82 -12.66 -9.66 -11.30
CA LEU A 82 -11.45 -8.88 -11.45
C LEU A 82 -10.47 -9.56 -12.40
N ALA A 83 -10.17 -8.88 -13.51
CA ALA A 83 -9.16 -9.31 -14.46
C ALA A 83 -8.01 -8.30 -14.54
N VAL A 84 -6.79 -8.80 -14.75
CA VAL A 84 -5.57 -7.99 -14.90
C VAL A 84 -4.87 -8.33 -16.21
N PRO A 85 -4.22 -7.35 -16.88
CA PRO A 85 -3.39 -7.62 -18.06
C PRO A 85 -2.23 -8.59 -17.75
N THR A 86 -1.79 -9.31 -18.77
CA THR A 86 -0.75 -10.34 -18.64
C THR A 86 0.62 -9.90 -19.12
N LEU A 87 0.72 -8.77 -19.82
CA LEU A 87 1.96 -8.30 -20.42
C LEU A 87 2.21 -6.82 -20.11
N ASP A 88 3.40 -6.54 -19.57
CA ASP A 88 4.00 -5.21 -19.46
C ASP A 88 5.43 -5.25 -20.02
N GLU A 89 5.81 -4.22 -20.80
CA GLU A 89 7.14 -4.10 -21.36
C GLU A 89 8.15 -3.47 -20.39
N ASP A 90 7.69 -2.95 -19.25
CA ASP A 90 8.53 -2.29 -18.23
C ASP A 90 8.83 -3.18 -17.01
N GLY A 91 8.63 -4.49 -17.13
CA GLY A 91 8.60 -5.43 -16.00
C GLY A 91 9.93 -5.92 -15.41
N ASP A 92 11.00 -5.15 -15.52
CA ASP A 92 12.35 -5.54 -15.10
C ASP A 92 12.50 -5.91 -13.62
N LYS A 93 11.83 -5.16 -12.71
CA LYS A 93 11.87 -5.41 -11.26
C LYS A 93 11.29 -6.77 -10.88
N ILE A 94 10.22 -7.14 -11.50
CA ILE A 94 9.45 -8.32 -11.10
C ILE A 94 10.12 -9.60 -11.51
N GLN A 95 10.81 -9.61 -12.65
CA GLN A 95 11.65 -10.73 -13.03
C GLN A 95 12.72 -11.03 -11.96
N PHE A 96 13.23 -9.98 -11.31
CA PHE A 96 14.16 -10.11 -10.19
C PHE A 96 13.48 -10.67 -8.92
N ALA A 97 12.33 -10.13 -8.55
CA ALA A 97 11.62 -10.52 -7.33
C ALA A 97 10.96 -11.91 -7.41
N LYS A 98 10.47 -12.33 -8.59
CA LYS A 98 9.74 -13.58 -8.81
C LYS A 98 10.46 -14.81 -8.24
N LYS A 99 11.72 -14.99 -8.55
CA LYS A 99 12.49 -16.16 -8.11
C LYS A 99 12.58 -16.27 -6.59
N ILE A 100 12.70 -15.14 -5.90
CA ILE A 100 12.86 -15.12 -4.44
C ILE A 100 11.49 -15.24 -3.76
N LEU A 101 10.50 -14.50 -4.23
CA LEU A 101 9.15 -14.48 -3.67
C LEU A 101 8.47 -15.85 -3.75
N PHE A 102 8.61 -16.56 -4.86
CA PHE A 102 8.10 -17.94 -4.99
C PHE A 102 8.72 -18.90 -3.98
N LYS A 103 10.01 -18.76 -3.69
CA LYS A 103 10.66 -19.58 -2.66
C LYS A 103 10.12 -19.29 -1.26
N VAL A 104 9.94 -18.01 -0.94
CA VAL A 104 9.31 -17.58 0.30
C VAL A 104 7.91 -18.18 0.40
N LEU A 105 7.09 -18.07 -0.64
CA LEU A 105 5.73 -18.63 -0.66
C LEU A 105 5.69 -20.16 -0.45
N ARG A 106 6.55 -20.89 -1.16
CA ARG A 106 6.61 -22.36 -1.04
C ARG A 106 7.07 -22.85 0.32
N SER A 107 7.82 -22.03 1.07
CA SER A 107 8.31 -22.39 2.40
C SER A 107 7.25 -22.29 3.50
N LEU A 108 6.04 -21.82 3.18
CA LEU A 108 5.02 -21.47 4.17
C LEU A 108 3.86 -22.45 4.12
N PRO A 109 3.72 -23.34 5.10
CA PRO A 109 2.51 -24.12 5.22
C PRO A 109 1.31 -23.20 5.50
N LEU A 110 0.15 -23.56 4.94
CA LEU A 110 -1.13 -22.92 5.27
C LEU A 110 -1.64 -23.49 6.61
N THR A 111 -0.80 -23.47 7.63
CA THR A 111 -1.15 -23.96 8.97
C THR A 111 -1.15 -22.79 9.94
N ASP A 112 -2.08 -22.85 10.90
CA ASP A 112 -2.25 -21.83 11.92
C ASP A 112 -1.66 -22.22 13.27
N ASP A 113 -0.80 -23.21 13.30
CA ASP A 113 -0.07 -23.72 14.45
C ASP A 113 1.23 -22.94 14.75
N ALA A 114 1.45 -21.81 14.07
CA ALA A 114 2.55 -20.91 14.36
C ALA A 114 2.41 -20.28 15.75
N ALA A 115 3.49 -20.31 16.52
CA ALA A 115 3.52 -19.70 17.83
C ALA A 115 3.66 -18.16 17.73
N PRO A 116 3.05 -17.41 18.68
CA PRO A 116 3.39 -16.00 18.85
C PRO A 116 4.83 -15.85 19.35
N TRP A 117 5.41 -14.64 19.19
CA TRP A 117 6.67 -14.33 19.81
C TRP A 117 6.58 -14.46 21.34
N PRO A 118 7.58 -15.06 21.99
CA PRO A 118 7.55 -15.25 23.45
C PRO A 118 7.74 -13.94 24.22
N SER A 119 8.47 -12.97 23.63
CA SER A 119 8.64 -11.63 24.17
C SER A 119 9.03 -10.62 23.09
N ARG A 120 8.91 -9.32 23.39
CA ARG A 120 9.34 -8.23 22.50
C ARG A 120 10.86 -8.26 22.30
N GLU A 121 11.63 -8.59 23.32
CA GLU A 121 13.09 -8.66 23.29
C GLU A 121 13.57 -9.74 22.33
N SER A 122 12.99 -10.95 22.41
CA SER A 122 13.33 -12.05 21.51
C SER A 122 12.99 -11.73 20.05
N ALA A 123 11.86 -11.09 19.81
CA ALA A 123 11.48 -10.63 18.48
C ALA A 123 12.41 -9.54 17.96
N SER A 124 12.68 -8.53 18.79
CA SER A 124 13.56 -7.40 18.42
C SER A 124 14.97 -7.87 18.06
N ALA A 125 15.52 -8.84 18.77
CA ALA A 125 16.82 -9.42 18.47
C ALA A 125 16.87 -10.02 17.05
N VAL A 126 15.84 -10.80 16.67
CA VAL A 126 15.74 -11.42 15.35
C VAL A 126 15.47 -10.36 14.27
N ILE A 127 14.51 -9.47 14.49
CA ILE A 127 14.10 -8.44 13.53
C ILE A 127 15.29 -7.50 13.25
N ASN A 128 15.95 -7.00 14.29
CA ASN A 128 17.07 -6.07 14.11
C ASN A 128 18.27 -6.73 13.43
N SER A 129 18.58 -7.99 13.73
CA SER A 129 19.70 -8.68 13.10
C SER A 129 19.45 -9.03 11.63
N GLN A 130 18.22 -9.35 11.26
CA GLN A 130 17.88 -9.86 9.94
C GLN A 130 17.31 -8.81 8.99
N PHE A 131 16.44 -7.94 9.47
CA PHE A 131 15.66 -7.03 8.64
C PHE A 131 16.09 -5.57 8.71
N ALA A 132 16.55 -5.06 9.86
CA ALA A 132 16.96 -3.67 9.98
C ALA A 132 17.98 -3.21 8.91
N PRO A 133 18.92 -4.05 8.44
CA PRO A 133 19.85 -3.65 7.37
C PRO A 133 19.24 -3.55 5.96
N ILE A 134 18.04 -4.09 5.73
CA ILE A 134 17.40 -4.15 4.41
C ILE A 134 16.06 -3.43 4.34
N LEU A 135 15.44 -3.17 5.49
CA LEU A 135 14.23 -2.36 5.55
C LEU A 135 14.61 -0.91 5.82
N PRO A 136 13.93 0.05 5.20
CA PRO A 136 14.12 1.45 5.52
C PRO A 136 13.95 1.64 7.03
N ALA A 137 14.85 2.40 7.65
CA ALA A 137 14.66 2.82 9.04
C ALA A 137 13.26 3.42 9.18
N PRO A 138 12.53 3.10 10.26
CA PRO A 138 11.25 3.73 10.49
C PRO A 138 11.47 5.24 10.52
N ALA A 139 10.73 5.97 9.69
CA ALA A 139 10.74 7.44 9.72
C ALA A 139 10.28 7.97 11.09
N VAL A 140 9.74 7.07 11.90
CA VAL A 140 9.13 7.31 13.18
C VAL A 140 9.58 6.23 14.15
N GLN A 141 10.24 6.62 15.22
CA GLN A 141 10.50 5.73 16.34
C GLN A 141 9.32 5.77 17.31
N TRP A 142 8.51 4.72 17.26
CA TRP A 142 7.43 4.52 18.21
C TRP A 142 8.00 3.94 19.51
N THR A 143 8.01 4.72 20.56
CA THR A 143 8.61 4.30 21.85
C THR A 143 7.67 3.48 22.72
N ASP A 144 6.36 3.74 22.61
CA ASP A 144 5.33 3.01 23.35
C ASP A 144 4.16 2.65 22.44
N VAL A 145 4.31 1.53 21.73
CA VAL A 145 3.39 1.05 20.70
C VAL A 145 2.05 0.53 21.25
N THR A 146 1.96 0.27 22.54
CA THR A 146 0.75 -0.26 23.20
C THR A 146 -0.05 0.81 23.93
N SER A 147 0.46 2.03 24.06
CA SER A 147 -0.22 3.12 24.76
C SER A 147 -1.47 3.63 24.04
N ASP A 148 -2.34 4.30 24.78
CA ASP A 148 -3.48 5.04 24.22
C ASP A 148 -3.01 6.15 23.28
N ARG A 149 -1.82 6.72 23.57
CA ARG A 149 -1.19 7.72 22.73
C ARG A 149 -0.77 7.16 21.37
N ALA A 150 -0.25 5.94 21.31
CA ALA A 150 0.08 5.28 20.05
C ALA A 150 -1.17 5.08 19.17
N MET A 151 -2.33 4.75 19.77
CA MET A 151 -3.60 4.66 19.07
C MET A 151 -4.00 6.00 18.45
N SER A 152 -3.86 7.10 19.20
CA SER A 152 -4.11 8.46 18.70
C SER A 152 -3.17 8.84 17.56
N LEU A 153 -1.88 8.53 17.69
CA LEU A 153 -0.89 8.80 16.64
C LEU A 153 -1.17 7.97 15.37
N LEU A 154 -1.58 6.70 15.49
CA LEU A 154 -2.00 5.89 14.34
C LEU A 154 -3.19 6.53 13.61
N ALA A 155 -4.16 7.07 14.34
CA ALA A 155 -5.37 7.65 13.78
C ALA A 155 -5.14 9.02 13.13
N PHE A 156 -4.29 9.88 13.69
CA PHE A 156 -4.13 11.26 13.24
C PHE A 156 -2.85 11.52 12.44
N GLN A 157 -1.78 10.75 12.68
CA GLN A 157 -0.45 10.98 12.08
C GLN A 157 0.20 9.67 11.56
N GLY A 158 -0.58 8.60 11.43
CA GLY A 158 -0.07 7.29 11.07
C GLY A 158 -0.95 6.54 10.08
N LEU A 159 -0.87 5.22 10.16
CA LEU A 159 -1.45 4.28 9.20
C LEU A 159 -2.95 4.43 8.99
N ALA A 160 -3.70 4.89 10.01
CA ALA A 160 -5.16 5.02 9.94
C ALA A 160 -5.65 6.42 9.49
N ALA A 161 -4.77 7.39 9.22
CA ALA A 161 -5.17 8.79 8.99
C ALA A 161 -6.18 8.96 7.84
N HIS A 162 -6.04 8.20 6.76
CA HIS A 162 -6.98 8.25 5.63
C HIS A 162 -8.39 7.73 6.00
N ARG A 163 -8.52 6.89 7.03
CA ARG A 163 -9.78 6.33 7.51
C ARG A 163 -10.45 7.14 8.63
N LEU A 164 -9.77 8.14 9.19
CA LEU A 164 -10.35 9.00 10.22
C LEU A 164 -11.59 9.69 9.68
N ALA A 165 -12.69 9.58 10.40
CA ALA A 165 -13.97 10.21 10.07
C ALA A 165 -14.48 11.06 11.24
N PRO A 166 -15.15 12.19 10.96
CA PRO A 166 -15.82 12.96 12.00
C PRO A 166 -17.07 12.23 12.47
N LEU A 167 -17.46 12.50 13.70
CA LEU A 167 -18.73 12.04 14.29
C LEU A 167 -19.60 13.24 14.58
N ASP A 168 -20.91 13.08 14.31
CA ASP A 168 -21.93 14.01 14.72
C ASP A 168 -22.62 13.45 15.98
N ASP A 169 -22.76 14.29 17.02
CA ASP A 169 -23.59 14.03 18.18
C ASP A 169 -23.33 12.69 18.91
N ASP A 170 -22.05 12.29 19.04
CA ASP A 170 -21.71 11.13 19.84
C ASP A 170 -22.05 11.36 21.34
N PRO A 171 -22.84 10.47 21.97
CA PRO A 171 -23.31 10.69 23.33
C PRO A 171 -22.22 10.69 24.41
N GLU A 172 -21.03 10.14 24.08
CA GLU A 172 -19.88 10.08 24.98
C GLU A 172 -18.77 11.09 24.60
N GLY A 173 -19.08 12.05 23.72
CA GLY A 173 -18.20 13.16 23.39
C GLY A 173 -17.07 12.82 22.41
N ALA A 174 -17.15 11.72 21.67
CA ALA A 174 -16.21 11.47 20.60
C ALA A 174 -16.47 12.41 19.42
N ALA A 175 -15.40 13.03 18.94
CA ALA A 175 -15.42 13.88 17.75
C ALA A 175 -14.99 13.15 16.48
N TYR A 176 -14.22 12.07 16.63
CA TYR A 176 -13.68 11.31 15.51
C TYR A 176 -13.74 9.82 15.80
N ALA A 177 -13.80 9.03 14.73
CA ALA A 177 -13.64 7.57 14.79
C ALA A 177 -12.83 7.03 13.62
N VAL A 178 -12.24 5.85 13.86
CA VAL A 178 -11.75 4.97 12.80
C VAL A 178 -12.50 3.65 12.92
N ASP A 179 -13.46 3.47 12.03
CA ASP A 179 -14.38 2.33 12.04
C ASP A 179 -13.90 1.22 11.09
N LEU A 180 -13.63 0.06 11.68
CA LEU A 180 -13.26 -1.19 11.02
C LEU A 180 -14.23 -2.31 11.41
N SER A 181 -15.37 -1.99 12.03
CA SER A 181 -16.38 -2.96 12.49
C SER A 181 -16.95 -3.81 11.36
N TRP A 182 -16.99 -3.27 10.14
CA TRP A 182 -17.42 -3.96 8.92
C TRP A 182 -16.65 -5.24 8.59
N MET A 183 -15.47 -5.43 9.18
CA MET A 183 -14.64 -6.63 8.94
C MET A 183 -15.12 -7.86 9.71
N CYS A 184 -15.97 -7.70 10.72
CA CYS A 184 -16.47 -8.80 11.55
C CYS A 184 -17.23 -9.87 10.75
N GLY A 185 -17.91 -9.46 9.68
CA GLY A 185 -18.67 -10.38 8.81
C GLY A 185 -17.82 -11.26 7.89
N PHE A 186 -16.49 -11.12 7.89
CA PHE A 186 -15.63 -11.92 7.04
C PHE A 186 -15.14 -13.18 7.77
N ALA A 187 -15.37 -14.33 7.15
CA ALA A 187 -15.02 -15.62 7.73
C ALA A 187 -13.50 -15.74 7.98
N VAL A 188 -13.13 -16.28 9.14
CA VAL A 188 -11.76 -16.57 9.54
C VAL A 188 -11.53 -18.07 9.69
N ARG A 189 -10.27 -18.48 9.65
CA ARG A 189 -9.88 -19.88 9.79
C ARG A 189 -10.04 -20.36 11.23
N PRO A 190 -10.29 -21.67 11.46
CA PRO A 190 -10.40 -22.23 12.80
C PRO A 190 -9.18 -21.92 13.67
N GLY A 191 -9.41 -21.58 14.94
CA GLY A 191 -8.35 -21.23 15.89
C GLY A 191 -7.84 -19.78 15.79
N LEU A 192 -8.41 -18.98 14.90
CA LEU A 192 -8.15 -17.55 14.80
C LEU A 192 -9.42 -16.74 15.08
N GLU A 193 -9.22 -15.52 15.55
CA GLU A 193 -10.29 -14.61 15.92
C GLU A 193 -10.68 -13.69 14.75
N PRO A 194 -11.97 -13.29 14.66
CA PRO A 194 -12.41 -12.34 13.64
C PRO A 194 -11.83 -10.95 13.88
N TYR A 195 -11.69 -10.21 12.77
CA TYR A 195 -11.43 -8.77 12.80
C TYR A 195 -12.73 -8.01 13.06
N GLY A 196 -12.59 -6.72 13.31
CA GLY A 196 -13.71 -5.81 13.48
C GLY A 196 -13.66 -5.07 14.80
N ALA A 197 -13.36 -3.78 14.71
CA ALA A 197 -13.35 -2.87 15.86
C ALA A 197 -13.52 -1.43 15.41
N CYS A 198 -13.95 -0.54 16.31
CA CYS A 198 -14.01 0.89 16.07
C CYS A 198 -13.33 1.63 17.22
N ALA A 199 -12.39 2.53 16.93
CA ALA A 199 -11.75 3.38 17.92
C ALA A 199 -12.34 4.80 17.85
N TYR A 200 -12.65 5.37 19.00
CA TYR A 200 -13.31 6.66 19.17
C TYR A 200 -12.41 7.66 19.88
N PHE A 201 -12.31 8.86 19.33
CA PHE A 201 -11.40 9.88 19.81
C PHE A 201 -12.12 11.20 20.10
N ALA A 202 -11.75 11.86 21.21
CA ALA A 202 -12.20 13.19 21.55
C ALA A 202 -11.65 14.26 20.58
N ALA A 203 -12.18 15.47 20.66
CA ALA A 203 -11.69 16.61 19.88
C ALA A 203 -10.21 16.95 20.15
N ASP A 204 -9.71 16.70 21.36
CA ASP A 204 -8.29 16.82 21.74
C ASP A 204 -7.43 15.60 21.29
N ARG A 205 -8.02 14.69 20.53
CA ARG A 205 -7.40 13.47 19.99
C ARG A 205 -7.15 12.34 20.99
N LYS A 206 -7.64 12.46 22.21
CA LYS A 206 -7.54 11.41 23.22
C LYS A 206 -8.42 10.22 22.84
N LEU A 207 -7.88 9.00 22.93
CA LEU A 207 -8.67 7.77 22.80
C LEU A 207 -9.66 7.64 23.96
N LEU A 208 -10.95 7.56 23.66
CA LEU A 208 -12.03 7.46 24.65
C LEU A 208 -12.47 6.04 24.89
N ARG A 209 -12.69 5.28 23.83
CA ARG A 209 -13.18 3.90 23.89
C ARG A 209 -12.85 3.14 22.60
N VAL A 210 -12.90 1.83 22.69
CA VAL A 210 -12.81 0.92 21.55
C VAL A 210 -14.00 -0.03 21.60
N TYR A 211 -14.75 -0.10 20.51
CA TYR A 211 -15.79 -1.10 20.29
C TYR A 211 -15.21 -2.30 19.55
N THR A 212 -15.55 -3.51 19.97
CA THR A 212 -15.18 -4.78 19.32
C THR A 212 -16.44 -5.50 18.83
N SER A 213 -16.49 -5.80 17.54
CA SER A 213 -17.70 -6.32 16.88
C SER A 213 -17.95 -7.82 17.13
N HIS A 214 -16.93 -8.57 17.52
CA HIS A 214 -17.05 -10.03 17.70
C HIS A 214 -17.85 -10.40 18.94
N ASP A 215 -17.85 -9.55 19.97
CA ASP A 215 -18.54 -9.72 21.24
C ASP A 215 -19.53 -8.58 21.55
N ASP A 216 -19.72 -7.67 20.58
CA ASP A 216 -20.63 -6.50 20.69
C ASP A 216 -20.34 -5.67 21.96
N THR A 217 -19.06 -5.44 22.27
CA THR A 217 -18.65 -4.83 23.53
C THR A 217 -17.89 -3.53 23.31
N THR A 218 -18.19 -2.52 24.16
CA THR A 218 -17.44 -1.26 24.23
C THR A 218 -16.51 -1.27 25.43
N HIS A 219 -15.22 -1.13 25.17
CA HIS A 219 -14.15 -1.12 26.17
C HIS A 219 -13.68 0.31 26.43
N ARG A 220 -13.31 0.59 27.69
CA ARG A 220 -12.85 1.92 28.14
C ARG A 220 -11.53 1.78 28.90
N PRO A 221 -10.74 2.86 28.99
CA PRO A 221 -9.49 2.87 29.77
C PRO A 221 -9.71 2.36 31.20
N GLY A 222 -8.82 1.48 31.66
CA GLY A 222 -8.91 0.84 32.98
C GLY A 222 -9.70 -0.46 33.03
N ALA A 223 -10.43 -0.84 31.99
CA ALA A 223 -11.05 -2.16 31.92
C ALA A 223 -9.98 -3.25 31.71
N ALA A 224 -10.18 -4.43 32.28
CA ALA A 224 -9.25 -5.56 32.12
C ALA A 224 -9.05 -5.98 30.64
N SER A 225 -10.06 -5.76 29.81
CA SER A 225 -10.05 -6.04 28.36
C SER A 225 -9.51 -4.87 27.49
N TRP A 226 -9.05 -3.76 28.10
CA TRP A 226 -8.65 -2.56 27.36
C TRP A 226 -7.50 -2.80 26.39
N GLU A 227 -6.46 -3.48 26.83
CA GLU A 227 -5.29 -3.77 26.01
C GLU A 227 -5.65 -4.75 24.86
N ASP A 228 -6.51 -5.73 25.12
CA ASP A 228 -6.99 -6.66 24.06
C ASP A 228 -7.83 -5.90 23.01
N ALA A 229 -8.71 -5.01 23.42
CA ALA A 229 -9.52 -4.21 22.49
C ALA A 229 -8.64 -3.33 21.58
N LYS A 230 -7.63 -2.67 22.12
CA LYS A 230 -6.65 -1.89 21.36
C LYS A 230 -5.85 -2.80 20.39
N TRP A 231 -5.44 -3.97 20.82
CA TRP A 231 -4.75 -4.95 19.99
C TRP A 231 -5.60 -5.40 18.81
N ARG A 232 -6.87 -5.73 19.05
CA ARG A 232 -7.83 -6.12 18.00
C ARG A 232 -8.04 -5.01 16.99
N TRP A 233 -8.18 -3.76 17.43
CA TRP A 233 -8.33 -2.64 16.52
C TRP A 233 -7.07 -2.44 15.65
N ARG A 234 -5.87 -2.49 16.23
CA ARG A 234 -4.62 -2.39 15.46
C ARG A 234 -4.49 -3.51 14.43
N SER A 235 -4.86 -4.72 14.81
CA SER A 235 -4.84 -5.88 13.92
C SER A 235 -5.85 -5.75 12.77
N ALA A 236 -7.06 -5.30 13.07
CA ALA A 236 -8.07 -5.00 12.07
C ALA A 236 -7.62 -3.87 11.13
N LEU A 237 -6.99 -2.82 11.67
CA LEU A 237 -6.41 -1.72 10.88
C LEU A 237 -5.39 -2.26 9.86
N PHE A 238 -4.47 -3.09 10.32
CA PHE A 238 -3.45 -3.64 9.43
C PHE A 238 -4.05 -4.48 8.30
N ALA A 239 -5.00 -5.35 8.63
CA ALA A 239 -5.69 -6.17 7.64
C ALA A 239 -6.51 -5.32 6.65
N ALA A 240 -7.25 -4.31 7.13
CA ALA A 240 -8.04 -3.41 6.29
C ALA A 240 -7.14 -2.61 5.33
N VAL A 241 -6.08 -2.00 5.86
CA VAL A 241 -5.17 -1.18 5.05
C VAL A 241 -4.45 -2.02 4.01
N THR A 242 -3.94 -3.20 4.39
CA THR A 242 -3.17 -4.03 3.46
C THR A 242 -4.06 -4.69 2.41
N VAL A 243 -5.21 -5.24 2.80
CA VAL A 243 -6.04 -6.03 1.87
C VAL A 243 -7.03 -5.14 1.11
N ALA A 244 -7.79 -4.31 1.80
CA ALA A 244 -8.83 -3.52 1.14
C ALA A 244 -8.26 -2.25 0.47
N ASP A 245 -7.43 -1.47 1.18
CA ASP A 245 -6.97 -0.16 0.67
C ASP A 245 -5.79 -0.31 -0.27
N HIS A 246 -4.78 -1.08 0.11
CA HIS A 246 -3.57 -1.26 -0.69
C HIS A 246 -3.83 -2.19 -1.89
N LEU A 247 -4.13 -3.47 -1.65
CA LEU A 247 -4.35 -4.42 -2.75
C LEU A 247 -5.64 -4.12 -3.52
N GLY A 248 -6.78 -3.99 -2.85
CA GLY A 248 -8.07 -3.82 -3.51
C GLY A 248 -8.21 -2.48 -4.22
N ALA A 249 -8.20 -1.39 -3.48
CA ALA A 249 -8.50 -0.06 -4.03
C ALA A 249 -7.34 0.52 -4.84
N THR A 250 -6.09 0.39 -4.39
CA THR A 250 -4.95 1.05 -5.03
C THR A 250 -4.38 0.22 -6.18
N HIS A 251 -4.02 -1.04 -5.95
CA HIS A 251 -3.44 -1.91 -6.97
C HIS A 251 -4.48 -2.37 -7.98
N PHE A 252 -5.47 -3.14 -7.54
CA PHE A 252 -6.38 -3.82 -8.46
C PHE A 252 -7.45 -2.90 -9.04
N LEU A 253 -7.86 -1.83 -8.36
CA LEU A 253 -8.79 -0.89 -8.97
C LEU A 253 -8.04 0.28 -9.63
N ALA A 254 -7.46 1.20 -8.88
CA ALA A 254 -7.01 2.47 -9.44
C ALA A 254 -5.87 2.29 -10.45
N SER A 255 -4.80 1.58 -10.06
CA SER A 255 -3.62 1.39 -10.90
C SER A 255 -3.92 0.50 -12.12
N ASN A 256 -4.52 -0.66 -11.90
CA ASN A 256 -4.87 -1.60 -12.96
C ASN A 256 -5.84 -0.98 -13.98
N LEU A 257 -6.87 -0.28 -13.51
CA LEU A 257 -7.83 0.41 -14.36
C LEU A 257 -7.14 1.47 -15.23
N MET A 258 -6.31 2.33 -14.62
CA MET A 258 -5.60 3.40 -15.31
C MET A 258 -4.69 2.83 -16.41
N VAL A 259 -3.86 1.84 -16.09
CA VAL A 259 -2.91 1.25 -17.04
C VAL A 259 -3.65 0.54 -18.17
N THR A 260 -4.63 -0.29 -17.84
CA THR A 260 -5.43 -1.05 -18.82
C THR A 260 -6.08 -0.10 -19.83
N VAL A 261 -6.85 0.88 -19.35
CA VAL A 261 -7.60 1.77 -20.25
C VAL A 261 -6.63 2.68 -21.03
N THR A 262 -5.51 3.09 -20.43
CA THR A 262 -4.51 3.89 -21.13
C THR A 262 -3.88 3.12 -22.29
N GLN A 263 -3.51 1.87 -22.09
CA GLN A 263 -2.91 1.05 -23.14
C GLN A 263 -3.93 0.68 -24.21
N GLU A 264 -5.19 0.38 -23.84
CA GLU A 264 -6.23 -0.02 -24.80
C GLU A 264 -6.78 1.12 -25.65
N GLN A 265 -6.89 2.34 -25.11
CA GLN A 265 -7.67 3.42 -25.72
C GLN A 265 -6.83 4.57 -26.26
N LEU A 266 -5.59 4.74 -25.79
CA LEU A 266 -4.75 5.86 -26.22
C LEU A 266 -3.62 5.37 -27.14
N PRO A 267 -3.45 5.94 -28.35
CA PRO A 267 -2.34 5.65 -29.24
C PRO A 267 -0.97 6.01 -28.62
N GLU A 268 0.11 5.37 -29.08
CA GLU A 268 1.47 5.57 -28.59
C GLU A 268 1.87 7.06 -28.44
N ASN A 269 1.59 7.85 -29.48
CA ASN A 269 1.95 9.25 -29.55
C ASN A 269 0.86 10.19 -29.03
N HIS A 270 -0.11 9.68 -28.29
CA HIS A 270 -1.12 10.53 -27.67
C HIS A 270 -0.53 11.27 -26.46
N PRO A 271 -0.69 12.61 -26.33
CA PRO A 271 -0.12 13.37 -25.23
C PRO A 271 -0.47 12.83 -23.84
N LEU A 272 -1.74 12.46 -23.64
CA LEU A 272 -2.21 11.90 -22.37
C LEU A 272 -1.53 10.56 -22.05
N ARG A 273 -1.29 9.68 -23.04
CA ARG A 273 -0.60 8.42 -22.84
C ARG A 273 0.86 8.66 -22.39
N ARG A 274 1.55 9.61 -23.02
CA ARG A 274 2.91 9.99 -22.65
C ARG A 274 2.98 10.59 -21.26
N PHE A 275 1.98 11.37 -20.87
CA PHE A 275 1.85 11.95 -19.54
C PHE A 275 1.66 10.90 -18.46
N LEU A 276 0.81 9.89 -18.72
CA LEU A 276 0.47 8.84 -17.76
C LEU A 276 1.52 7.73 -17.67
N LYS A 277 2.44 7.62 -18.64
CA LYS A 277 3.42 6.51 -18.70
C LYS A 277 4.24 6.34 -17.42
N PRO A 278 4.81 7.39 -16.77
CA PRO A 278 5.55 7.21 -15.53
C PRO A 278 4.68 6.63 -14.40
N TYR A 279 3.43 7.08 -14.31
CA TYR A 279 2.50 6.69 -13.25
C TYR A 279 1.95 5.27 -13.41
N GLY A 280 2.14 4.66 -14.57
CA GLY A 280 1.79 3.27 -14.86
C GLY A 280 2.99 2.32 -14.93
N TYR A 281 4.20 2.80 -14.65
CA TYR A 281 5.42 1.98 -14.72
C TYR A 281 5.32 0.74 -13.81
N GLY A 282 5.60 -0.45 -14.35
CA GLY A 282 5.61 -1.72 -13.64
C GLY A 282 4.27 -2.16 -13.03
N ALA A 283 3.18 -1.39 -13.27
CA ALA A 283 1.90 -1.63 -12.63
C ALA A 283 1.21 -2.90 -13.13
N VAL A 284 1.35 -3.26 -14.40
CA VAL A 284 0.78 -4.51 -14.94
C VAL A 284 1.44 -5.71 -14.27
N ASP A 285 2.76 -5.74 -14.26
CA ASP A 285 3.52 -6.86 -13.70
C ASP A 285 3.25 -7.06 -12.20
N ILE A 286 3.28 -5.98 -11.39
CA ILE A 286 3.02 -6.12 -9.95
C ILE A 286 1.59 -6.59 -9.68
N ASN A 287 0.62 -6.13 -10.45
CA ASN A 287 -0.78 -6.53 -10.29
C ASN A 287 -1.00 -7.99 -10.73
N LEU A 288 -0.34 -8.42 -11.80
CA LEU A 288 -0.35 -9.81 -12.24
C LEU A 288 0.27 -10.72 -11.16
N ASP A 289 1.43 -10.36 -10.63
CA ASP A 289 2.09 -11.13 -9.59
C ASP A 289 1.30 -11.14 -8.28
N ALA A 290 0.71 -10.01 -7.88
CA ALA A 290 -0.19 -9.97 -6.73
C ALA A 290 -1.41 -10.88 -6.95
N GLY A 291 -1.95 -10.89 -8.17
CA GLY A 291 -3.04 -11.77 -8.58
C GLY A 291 -2.68 -13.26 -8.54
N LEU A 292 -1.46 -13.61 -8.89
CA LEU A 292 -1.00 -15.00 -8.94
C LEU A 292 -0.42 -15.52 -7.62
N MET A 293 0.14 -14.64 -6.79
CA MET A 293 0.94 -15.05 -5.64
C MET A 293 0.39 -14.58 -4.28
N LEU A 294 -0.23 -13.41 -4.21
CA LEU A 294 -0.74 -12.85 -2.95
C LEU A 294 -2.19 -13.21 -2.73
N SER A 295 -3.04 -13.01 -3.73
CA SER A 295 -4.49 -13.07 -3.61
C SER A 295 -5.12 -14.45 -3.75
N PRO A 296 -4.55 -15.47 -4.42
CA PRO A 296 -5.20 -16.76 -4.61
C PRO A 296 -5.39 -17.54 -3.30
N GLU A 297 -6.21 -18.59 -3.36
CA GLU A 297 -6.29 -19.59 -2.30
C GLU A 297 -4.90 -20.21 -2.06
N GLY A 298 -4.46 -20.20 -0.80
CA GLY A 298 -3.11 -20.60 -0.45
C GLY A 298 -2.00 -19.57 -0.82
N GLY A 299 -2.36 -18.43 -1.40
CA GLY A 299 -1.45 -17.33 -1.63
C GLY A 299 -0.96 -16.66 -0.34
N LEU A 300 -0.01 -15.73 -0.47
CA LEU A 300 0.64 -15.15 0.71
C LEU A 300 -0.34 -14.40 1.61
N ALA A 301 -1.24 -13.57 1.07
CA ALA A 301 -2.21 -12.86 1.88
C ALA A 301 -3.15 -13.81 2.63
N HIS A 302 -3.59 -14.90 1.97
CA HIS A 302 -4.40 -15.93 2.64
C HIS A 302 -3.65 -16.61 3.81
N ARG A 303 -2.33 -16.78 3.70
CA ARG A 303 -1.50 -17.38 4.75
C ARG A 303 -1.19 -16.42 5.89
N LEU A 304 -1.02 -15.14 5.56
CA LEU A 304 -0.66 -14.11 6.53
C LEU A 304 -1.82 -13.71 7.44
N PHE A 305 -3.02 -13.50 6.89
CA PHE A 305 -4.15 -12.97 7.64
C PHE A 305 -5.04 -14.07 8.24
N SER A 306 -5.91 -13.71 9.20
CA SER A 306 -6.84 -14.67 9.83
C SER A 306 -7.89 -15.24 8.87
N PHE A 307 -8.15 -14.62 7.74
CA PHE A 307 -9.25 -14.95 6.84
C PHE A 307 -9.22 -16.37 6.31
N THR A 308 -10.39 -16.97 6.09
CA THR A 308 -10.56 -18.00 5.06
C THR A 308 -10.35 -17.36 3.68
N TYR A 309 -10.18 -18.16 2.63
CA TYR A 309 -10.08 -17.61 1.29
C TYR A 309 -11.29 -16.76 0.88
N GLY A 310 -12.51 -17.22 1.23
CA GLY A 310 -13.72 -16.44 1.00
C GLY A 310 -13.74 -15.11 1.77
N GLY A 311 -13.26 -15.12 3.03
CA GLY A 311 -13.13 -13.91 3.84
C GLY A 311 -12.14 -12.92 3.26
N LEU A 312 -10.97 -13.39 2.81
CA LEU A 312 -9.95 -12.59 2.13
C LEU A 312 -10.50 -11.93 0.85
N SER A 313 -11.13 -12.73 -0.01
CA SER A 313 -11.71 -12.24 -1.27
C SER A 313 -12.76 -11.16 -1.01
N ARG A 314 -13.62 -11.34 -0.01
CA ARG A 314 -14.62 -10.33 0.35
C ARG A 314 -13.99 -9.06 0.92
N CYS A 315 -12.94 -9.16 1.72
CA CYS A 315 -12.20 -8.00 2.23
C CYS A 315 -11.56 -7.20 1.08
N LEU A 316 -10.95 -7.89 0.12
CA LEU A 316 -10.35 -7.28 -1.07
C LEU A 316 -11.41 -6.59 -1.94
N LEU A 317 -12.52 -7.29 -2.23
CA LEU A 317 -13.63 -6.75 -3.00
C LEU A 317 -14.27 -5.54 -2.32
N ARG A 318 -14.35 -5.52 -0.99
CA ARG A 318 -14.86 -4.36 -0.25
C ARG A 318 -14.08 -3.09 -0.57
N GLY A 319 -12.74 -3.18 -0.68
CA GLY A 319 -11.90 -2.05 -1.10
C GLY A 319 -12.25 -1.53 -2.50
N ILE A 320 -12.54 -2.45 -3.42
CA ILE A 320 -12.93 -2.13 -4.81
C ILE A 320 -14.35 -1.53 -4.87
N GLU A 321 -15.33 -2.21 -4.26
CA GLU A 321 -16.75 -1.87 -4.37
C GLU A 321 -17.14 -0.57 -3.67
N THR A 322 -16.41 -0.20 -2.60
CA THR A 322 -16.69 1.03 -1.85
C THR A 322 -15.95 2.25 -2.37
N MET A 323 -15.03 2.08 -3.32
CA MET A 323 -14.32 3.20 -3.91
C MET A 323 -15.26 3.98 -4.84
N THR A 324 -15.47 5.25 -4.51
CA THR A 324 -16.16 6.23 -5.34
C THR A 324 -15.20 7.33 -5.74
N PHE A 325 -15.43 7.95 -6.90
CA PHE A 325 -14.60 9.06 -7.32
C PHE A 325 -14.86 10.29 -6.46
N GLN A 326 -13.84 10.71 -5.76
CA GLN A 326 -13.80 11.97 -5.02
C GLN A 326 -12.39 12.54 -5.07
N THR A 327 -12.25 13.82 -5.37
CA THR A 327 -10.94 14.48 -5.30
C THR A 327 -10.48 14.58 -3.85
N PHE A 328 -9.16 14.48 -3.63
CA PHE A 328 -8.58 14.55 -2.29
C PHE A 328 -9.00 15.82 -1.52
N PRO A 329 -9.03 17.04 -2.11
CA PRO A 329 -9.53 18.22 -1.41
C PRO A 329 -10.99 18.09 -0.95
N ARG A 330 -11.87 17.50 -1.78
CA ARG A 330 -13.26 17.26 -1.36
C ARG A 330 -13.37 16.25 -0.24
N ALA A 331 -12.56 15.18 -0.30
CA ALA A 331 -12.51 14.18 0.77
C ALA A 331 -12.04 14.81 2.10
N MET A 332 -11.05 15.70 2.06
CA MET A 332 -10.56 16.39 3.26
C MET A 332 -11.58 17.39 3.80
N ALA A 333 -12.26 18.16 2.94
CA ALA A 333 -13.34 19.05 3.36
C ALA A 333 -14.50 18.30 4.04
N ALA A 334 -14.85 17.11 3.51
CA ALA A 334 -15.90 16.27 4.12
C ALA A 334 -15.54 15.76 5.52
N LYS A 335 -14.25 15.68 5.86
CA LYS A 335 -13.77 15.24 7.19
C LYS A 335 -13.89 16.33 8.27
N ARG A 336 -14.16 17.58 7.90
CA ARG A 336 -14.29 18.71 8.85
C ARG A 336 -13.13 18.80 9.85
N ILE A 337 -11.92 18.72 9.33
CA ILE A 337 -10.67 18.64 10.10
C ILE A 337 -9.83 19.93 10.07
N GLU A 338 -10.39 21.02 9.53
CA GLU A 338 -9.70 22.31 9.35
C GLU A 338 -9.11 22.84 10.67
N GLY A 339 -9.75 22.54 11.80
CA GLY A 339 -9.28 22.93 13.12
C GLY A 339 -8.06 22.13 13.64
N LEU A 340 -7.68 21.03 12.99
CA LEU A 340 -6.57 20.19 13.44
C LEU A 340 -5.20 20.70 12.97
N GLY A 341 -5.11 21.44 11.87
CA GLY A 341 -3.87 21.99 11.34
C GLY A 341 -2.75 20.93 11.25
N ASP A 342 -1.57 21.26 11.78
CA ASP A 342 -0.40 20.35 11.80
C ASP A 342 -0.59 19.08 12.67
N ALA A 343 -1.64 19.01 13.48
CA ALA A 343 -1.98 17.80 14.22
C ALA A 343 -2.58 16.71 13.30
N PHE A 344 -2.94 17.07 12.06
CA PHE A 344 -3.40 16.14 11.03
C PHE A 344 -2.63 16.34 9.72
N PRO A 345 -1.35 15.97 9.69
CA PRO A 345 -0.45 16.22 8.56
C PRO A 345 -0.89 15.50 7.27
N TYR A 346 -1.72 14.45 7.38
CA TYR A 346 -2.33 13.79 6.22
C TYR A 346 -3.10 14.78 5.34
N ALA A 347 -3.84 15.72 5.93
CA ALA A 347 -4.51 16.77 5.16
C ALA A 347 -3.54 17.87 4.72
N THR A 348 -2.75 18.42 5.64
CA THR A 348 -1.88 19.57 5.35
C THR A 348 -0.87 19.26 4.24
N ASP A 349 -0.15 18.16 4.35
CA ASP A 349 0.88 17.78 3.37
C ASP A 349 0.25 17.17 2.10
N GLY A 350 -0.85 16.41 2.26
CA GLY A 350 -1.56 15.81 1.14
C GLY A 350 -2.23 16.84 0.23
N LEU A 351 -2.83 17.89 0.78
CA LEU A 351 -3.41 18.99 -0.01
C LEU A 351 -2.32 19.73 -0.80
N ALA A 352 -1.16 19.98 -0.18
CA ALA A 352 -0.04 20.62 -0.86
C ALA A 352 0.50 19.76 -2.02
N LEU A 353 0.64 18.45 -1.82
CA LEU A 353 1.02 17.54 -2.90
C LEU A 353 -0.04 17.52 -4.01
N TYR A 354 -1.31 17.42 -3.64
CA TYR A 354 -2.41 17.37 -4.61
C TYR A 354 -2.45 18.62 -5.49
N ASP A 355 -2.26 19.81 -4.91
CA ASP A 355 -2.25 21.08 -5.64
C ASP A 355 -1.10 21.15 -6.67
N ILE A 356 0.08 20.65 -6.32
CA ILE A 356 1.22 20.55 -7.24
C ILE A 356 0.89 19.59 -8.41
N LEU A 357 0.32 18.40 -8.11
CA LEU A 357 -0.08 17.45 -9.14
C LEU A 357 -1.18 18.01 -10.04
N HIS A 358 -2.14 18.73 -9.47
CA HIS A 358 -3.23 19.35 -10.19
C HIS A 358 -2.73 20.46 -11.15
N THR A 359 -1.86 21.32 -10.65
CA THR A 359 -1.25 22.39 -11.45
C THR A 359 -0.45 21.79 -12.61
N TYR A 360 0.37 20.77 -12.35
CA TYR A 360 1.14 20.09 -13.38
C TYR A 360 0.25 19.44 -14.45
N THR A 361 -0.79 18.75 -14.03
CA THR A 361 -1.75 18.10 -14.94
C THR A 361 -2.43 19.14 -15.83
N LYS A 362 -2.93 20.23 -15.26
CA LYS A 362 -3.58 21.32 -15.97
C LYS A 362 -2.63 21.98 -16.98
N ASP A 363 -1.42 22.34 -16.54
CA ASP A 363 -0.47 23.04 -17.38
C ASP A 363 0.02 22.17 -18.53
N TYR A 364 0.31 20.89 -18.28
CA TYR A 364 0.69 19.93 -19.32
C TYR A 364 -0.41 19.77 -20.37
N LEU A 365 -1.65 19.47 -19.94
CA LEU A 365 -2.77 19.26 -20.86
C LEU A 365 -3.09 20.52 -21.67
N SER A 366 -2.95 21.70 -21.10
CA SER A 366 -3.21 22.98 -21.79
C SER A 366 -2.25 23.24 -22.96
N ILE A 367 -1.08 22.58 -22.99
CA ILE A 367 -0.15 22.68 -24.13
C ILE A 367 -0.74 22.01 -25.39
N PHE A 368 -1.44 20.91 -25.23
CA PHE A 368 -1.95 20.08 -26.31
C PHE A 368 -3.45 20.32 -26.59
N PHE A 369 -4.19 20.73 -25.57
CA PHE A 369 -5.66 20.86 -25.61
C PHE A 369 -6.08 22.24 -25.09
N PRO A 370 -6.08 23.27 -25.92
CA PRO A 370 -6.50 24.60 -25.50
C PRO A 370 -8.00 24.63 -25.13
N GLY A 371 -8.31 25.24 -23.99
CA GLY A 371 -9.67 25.38 -23.48
C GLY A 371 -10.36 24.03 -23.26
N GLU A 372 -11.57 23.87 -23.80
CA GLU A 372 -12.38 22.65 -23.66
C GLU A 372 -12.10 21.60 -24.78
N SER A 373 -11.08 21.80 -25.64
CA SER A 373 -10.85 20.90 -26.78
C SER A 373 -10.52 19.47 -26.38
N MET A 374 -9.98 19.23 -25.18
CA MET A 374 -9.69 17.87 -24.69
C MET A 374 -10.94 16.99 -24.55
N VAL A 375 -12.10 17.57 -24.27
CA VAL A 375 -13.35 16.78 -24.19
C VAL A 375 -13.92 16.45 -25.57
N GLN A 376 -13.37 17.01 -26.65
CA GLN A 376 -13.73 16.68 -28.03
C GLN A 376 -12.79 15.65 -28.65
N ASP A 377 -11.62 15.43 -28.04
CA ASP A 377 -10.67 14.43 -28.51
C ASP A 377 -11.27 13.02 -28.46
N ALA A 378 -11.20 12.30 -29.58
CA ALA A 378 -11.85 11.00 -29.72
C ALA A 378 -11.20 9.92 -28.82
N ALA A 379 -9.87 9.95 -28.67
CA ALA A 379 -9.13 9.01 -27.85
C ALA A 379 -9.35 9.28 -26.36
N VAL A 380 -9.37 10.54 -25.93
CA VAL A 380 -9.72 10.94 -24.56
C VAL A 380 -11.14 10.49 -24.20
N ARG A 381 -12.10 10.68 -25.11
CA ARG A 381 -13.49 10.20 -24.90
C ARG A 381 -13.58 8.69 -24.82
N ALA A 382 -12.80 7.96 -25.61
CA ALA A 382 -12.73 6.51 -25.54
C ALA A 382 -12.10 6.06 -24.21
N TRP A 383 -11.02 6.69 -23.79
CA TRP A 383 -10.36 6.47 -22.50
C TRP A 383 -11.33 6.69 -21.32
N TRP A 384 -12.07 7.80 -21.31
CA TRP A 384 -13.05 8.08 -20.27
C TRP A 384 -14.16 7.02 -20.22
N ARG A 385 -14.71 6.65 -21.37
CA ARG A 385 -15.74 5.59 -21.45
C ARG A 385 -15.21 4.24 -20.99
N GLY A 386 -13.96 3.93 -21.28
CA GLY A 386 -13.31 2.71 -20.81
C GLY A 386 -13.27 2.65 -19.28
N ILE A 387 -12.90 3.75 -18.62
CA ILE A 387 -12.91 3.85 -17.15
C ILE A 387 -14.33 3.66 -16.61
N VAL A 388 -15.30 4.40 -17.12
CA VAL A 388 -16.71 4.31 -16.69
C VAL A 388 -17.27 2.89 -16.86
N SER A 389 -16.91 2.21 -17.95
CA SER A 389 -17.37 0.85 -18.25
C SER A 389 -16.76 -0.20 -17.31
N LEU A 390 -15.45 -0.09 -17.01
CA LEU A 390 -14.75 -1.06 -16.17
C LEU A 390 -14.94 -0.81 -14.66
N ALA A 391 -15.21 0.42 -14.26
CA ALA A 391 -15.41 0.80 -12.86
C ALA A 391 -16.64 1.71 -12.67
N PRO A 392 -17.84 1.20 -12.90
CA PRO A 392 -19.08 1.99 -12.76
C PRO A 392 -19.31 2.47 -11.33
N THR A 393 -18.77 1.78 -10.32
CA THR A 393 -18.84 2.16 -8.90
C THR A 393 -18.17 3.50 -8.59
N LEU A 394 -17.22 3.95 -9.43
CA LEU A 394 -16.63 5.28 -9.27
C LEU A 394 -17.66 6.42 -9.43
N GLY A 395 -18.80 6.17 -10.06
CA GLY A 395 -19.87 7.17 -10.21
C GLY A 395 -19.50 8.37 -11.08
N LEU A 396 -18.59 8.18 -12.04
CA LEU A 396 -18.16 9.26 -12.94
C LEU A 396 -19.28 9.70 -13.87
N ALA A 397 -19.57 11.00 -13.86
CA ALA A 397 -20.49 11.60 -14.82
C ALA A 397 -19.91 11.59 -16.25
N PRO A 398 -20.73 11.74 -17.30
CA PRO A 398 -20.25 11.92 -18.66
C PRO A 398 -19.23 13.05 -18.76
N LEU A 399 -18.19 12.87 -19.57
CA LEU A 399 -17.15 13.88 -19.79
C LEU A 399 -17.67 15.06 -20.61
N ASN A 400 -17.88 16.18 -19.97
CA ASN A 400 -18.43 17.40 -20.56
C ASN A 400 -17.53 18.65 -20.37
N ARG A 401 -16.58 18.60 -19.44
CA ARG A 401 -15.70 19.72 -19.10
C ARG A 401 -14.28 19.23 -18.92
N ALA A 402 -13.32 20.04 -19.34
CA ALA A 402 -11.90 19.79 -19.16
C ALA A 402 -11.51 19.54 -17.69
N GLN A 403 -12.15 20.27 -16.75
CA GLN A 403 -11.88 20.12 -15.33
C GLN A 403 -12.16 18.71 -14.81
N GLN A 404 -13.18 18.01 -15.33
CA GLN A 404 -13.45 16.62 -14.93
C GLN A 404 -12.27 15.69 -15.28
N LEU A 405 -11.67 15.89 -16.45
CA LEU A 405 -10.51 15.10 -16.87
C LEU A 405 -9.29 15.43 -16.01
N ILE A 406 -9.02 16.72 -15.77
CA ILE A 406 -7.92 17.17 -14.91
C ILE A 406 -8.07 16.60 -13.51
N ASP A 407 -9.25 16.68 -12.92
CA ASP A 407 -9.56 16.16 -11.59
C ASP A 407 -9.33 14.64 -11.50
N LEU A 408 -9.81 13.88 -12.50
CA LEU A 408 -9.65 12.43 -12.51
C LEU A 408 -8.17 12.04 -12.64
N ILE A 409 -7.44 12.63 -13.58
CA ILE A 409 -6.01 12.36 -13.78
C ILE A 409 -5.22 12.71 -12.52
N THR A 410 -5.45 13.90 -11.95
CA THR A 410 -4.79 14.32 -10.72
C THR A 410 -5.07 13.35 -9.58
N GLN A 411 -6.33 12.92 -9.41
CA GLN A 411 -6.69 11.97 -8.36
C GLN A 411 -6.02 10.62 -8.57
N VAL A 412 -5.92 10.13 -9.81
CA VAL A 412 -5.20 8.89 -10.13
C VAL A 412 -3.72 9.03 -9.79
N MET A 413 -3.07 10.13 -10.22
CA MET A 413 -1.66 10.39 -9.88
C MET A 413 -1.44 10.42 -8.37
N PHE A 414 -2.30 11.13 -7.62
CA PHE A 414 -2.25 11.17 -6.16
C PHE A 414 -2.43 9.78 -5.54
N THR A 415 -3.35 8.97 -6.08
CA THR A 415 -3.63 7.62 -5.59
C THR A 415 -2.45 6.68 -5.79
N VAL A 416 -1.85 6.66 -6.98
CA VAL A 416 -0.74 5.75 -7.28
C VAL A 416 0.62 6.20 -6.71
N THR A 417 0.70 7.41 -6.17
CA THR A 417 1.91 7.95 -5.52
C THR A 417 1.71 8.12 -4.01
N GLY A 418 1.19 9.26 -3.57
CA GLY A 418 1.07 9.60 -2.15
C GLY A 418 0.14 8.69 -1.36
N PHE A 419 -1.02 8.34 -1.91
CA PHE A 419 -1.94 7.42 -1.22
C PHE A 419 -1.39 5.99 -1.21
N HIS A 420 -0.77 5.52 -2.30
CA HIS A 420 -0.08 4.22 -2.32
C HIS A 420 0.99 4.13 -1.23
N TYR A 421 1.77 5.19 -1.04
CA TYR A 421 2.77 5.25 0.04
C TYR A 421 2.12 5.23 1.44
N GLN A 422 0.95 5.88 1.63
CA GLN A 422 0.21 5.86 2.88
C GLN A 422 -0.22 4.44 3.28
N VAL A 423 -0.69 3.65 2.31
CA VAL A 423 -1.26 2.31 2.57
C VAL A 423 -0.26 1.17 2.36
N GLY A 424 0.81 1.40 1.60
CA GLY A 424 1.82 0.39 1.27
C GLY A 424 2.99 0.36 2.26
N ARG A 425 3.38 1.50 2.86
CA ARG A 425 4.53 1.54 3.77
C ARG A 425 4.17 1.06 5.17
N VAL A 426 4.01 -0.23 5.33
CA VAL A 426 3.60 -0.86 6.60
C VAL A 426 4.76 -1.41 7.42
N SER A 427 5.95 -1.60 6.84
CA SER A 427 7.11 -2.18 7.52
C SER A 427 7.49 -1.49 8.85
N PRO A 428 7.44 -0.15 9.00
CA PRO A 428 7.76 0.50 10.27
C PRO A 428 6.90 0.06 11.45
N TYR A 429 5.67 -0.35 11.17
CA TYR A 429 4.72 -0.80 12.20
C TYR A 429 4.85 -2.28 12.54
N LEU A 430 5.58 -3.06 11.72
CA LEU A 430 5.78 -4.51 11.89
C LEU A 430 7.09 -4.85 12.58
N LEU A 431 7.97 -3.86 12.79
CA LEU A 431 9.25 -4.06 13.46
C LEU A 431 9.12 -4.30 14.97
N ASP A 432 7.95 -4.05 15.55
CA ASP A 432 7.60 -4.39 16.92
C ASP A 432 6.45 -5.40 16.95
N PRO A 433 6.62 -6.60 17.49
CA PRO A 433 5.61 -7.66 17.46
C PRO A 433 4.38 -7.37 18.33
N ALA A 434 4.43 -6.39 19.22
CA ALA A 434 3.30 -5.94 20.03
C ALA A 434 2.54 -4.77 19.39
N PHE A 435 2.99 -4.24 18.25
CA PHE A 435 2.34 -3.10 17.62
C PHE A 435 1.21 -3.52 16.69
N LEU A 436 1.51 -4.29 15.66
CA LEU A 436 0.53 -4.81 14.69
C LEU A 436 0.69 -6.32 14.51
N THR A 437 -0.39 -6.98 14.15
CA THR A 437 -0.36 -8.38 13.74
C THR A 437 -1.24 -8.64 12.52
N CYS A 438 -0.84 -9.66 11.76
CA CYS A 438 -1.68 -10.19 10.68
C CYS A 438 -2.82 -11.06 11.20
N LYS A 439 -2.64 -11.73 12.34
CA LYS A 439 -3.58 -12.70 12.91
C LYS A 439 -3.93 -12.35 14.35
N ILE A 440 -5.19 -12.53 14.70
CA ILE A 440 -5.66 -12.37 16.08
C ILE A 440 -5.82 -13.76 16.68
N ARG A 441 -5.17 -14.00 17.83
CA ARG A 441 -5.29 -15.24 18.61
C ARG A 441 -5.79 -14.95 20.00
N THR A 442 -6.66 -15.82 20.51
CA THR A 442 -7.14 -15.73 21.89
C THR A 442 -5.97 -15.77 22.87
N GLY A 443 -5.94 -14.79 23.79
CA GLY A 443 -4.97 -14.74 24.88
C GLY A 443 -3.54 -14.31 24.47
N SER A 444 -3.32 -13.86 23.23
CA SER A 444 -2.04 -13.32 22.78
C SER A 444 -2.16 -11.91 22.24
N GLN A 445 -1.27 -11.02 22.70
CA GLN A 445 -1.08 -9.67 22.19
C GLN A 445 0.28 -9.51 21.49
N MET A 446 0.79 -10.61 20.95
CA MET A 446 2.03 -10.66 20.18
C MET A 446 1.78 -11.28 18.82
N SER A 447 2.41 -10.74 17.79
CA SER A 447 2.33 -11.29 16.43
C SER A 447 2.96 -12.68 16.35
N ASP A 448 2.51 -13.47 15.38
CA ASP A 448 3.11 -14.79 15.10
C ASP A 448 4.51 -14.63 14.50
N ILE A 449 5.46 -15.45 14.93
CA ILE A 449 6.83 -15.48 14.42
C ILE A 449 6.83 -15.65 12.90
N GLN A 450 6.11 -16.65 12.41
CA GLN A 450 6.06 -16.97 10.99
C GLN A 450 5.45 -15.83 10.16
N ALA A 451 4.29 -15.31 10.56
CA ALA A 451 3.64 -14.23 9.83
C ALA A 451 4.50 -12.95 9.81
N THR A 452 5.15 -12.62 10.92
CA THR A 452 6.06 -11.45 11.00
C THR A 452 7.23 -11.61 10.03
N VAL A 453 7.93 -12.74 10.07
CA VAL A 453 9.10 -12.98 9.20
C VAL A 453 8.71 -12.96 7.73
N GLN A 454 7.54 -13.49 7.37
CA GLN A 454 7.06 -13.51 6.00
C GLN A 454 6.69 -12.14 5.47
N VAL A 455 5.92 -11.37 6.24
CA VAL A 455 5.53 -10.03 5.81
C VAL A 455 6.73 -9.10 5.74
N LEU A 456 7.71 -9.23 6.63
CA LEU A 456 8.96 -8.45 6.56
C LEU A 456 9.81 -8.85 5.35
N ASN A 457 9.88 -10.14 4.98
CA ASN A 457 10.50 -10.56 3.71
C ASN A 457 9.78 -9.96 2.50
N LEU A 458 8.45 -9.96 2.50
CA LEU A 458 7.66 -9.32 1.44
C LEU A 458 7.99 -7.82 1.36
N CYS A 459 7.95 -7.11 2.49
CA CYS A 459 8.29 -5.69 2.54
C CYS A 459 9.72 -5.40 2.03
N ALA A 460 10.69 -6.29 2.32
CA ALA A 460 12.06 -6.14 1.84
C ALA A 460 12.16 -6.31 0.31
N LEU A 461 11.38 -7.22 -0.27
CA LEU A 461 11.37 -7.47 -1.72
C LEU A 461 10.60 -6.39 -2.48
N THR A 462 9.45 -5.99 -1.96
CA THR A 462 8.63 -4.96 -2.59
C THR A 462 9.17 -3.56 -2.32
N GLY A 463 9.90 -3.36 -1.23
CA GLY A 463 10.56 -2.09 -0.87
C GLY A 463 11.85 -1.79 -1.64
N LEU A 464 12.16 -2.50 -2.73
CA LEU A 464 13.27 -2.17 -3.62
C LEU A 464 13.09 -0.76 -4.18
N GLU A 465 14.20 -0.06 -4.35
CA GLU A 465 14.18 1.30 -4.89
C GLU A 465 13.44 1.35 -6.22
N GLN A 466 12.59 2.35 -6.37
CA GLN A 466 11.76 2.58 -7.54
C GLN A 466 12.07 3.94 -8.14
N PRO A 467 11.70 4.17 -9.41
CA PRO A 467 11.71 5.51 -9.98
C PRO A 467 10.88 6.45 -9.11
N LEU A 468 11.53 7.51 -8.63
CA LEU A 468 10.91 8.46 -7.70
C LEU A 468 10.01 9.47 -8.43
N LEU A 469 9.01 9.98 -7.74
CA LEU A 469 8.13 11.02 -8.24
C LEU A 469 8.90 12.27 -8.74
N ILE A 470 10.03 12.59 -8.10
CA ILE A 470 10.93 13.67 -8.49
C ILE A 470 11.90 13.30 -9.62
N GLY A 471 11.80 12.08 -10.21
CA GLY A 471 12.68 11.61 -11.28
C GLY A 471 12.63 12.45 -12.55
N ASP A 472 13.55 12.19 -13.48
CA ASP A 472 13.54 12.81 -14.81
C ASP A 472 12.82 11.91 -15.83
N TYR A 473 11.68 12.38 -16.31
CA TYR A 473 10.84 11.70 -17.30
C TYR A 473 10.77 12.44 -18.63
N THR A 474 11.66 13.42 -18.87
CA THR A 474 11.64 14.27 -20.08
C THR A 474 11.86 13.47 -21.37
N HIS A 475 12.50 12.31 -21.29
CA HIS A 475 12.72 11.39 -22.41
C HIS A 475 11.42 10.73 -22.94
N LEU A 476 10.34 10.76 -22.15
CA LEU A 476 9.03 10.24 -22.55
C LEU A 476 8.19 11.23 -23.33
N PHE A 477 8.53 12.52 -23.31
CA PHE A 477 7.74 13.57 -23.93
C PHE A 477 7.84 13.54 -25.46
N LEU A 478 6.74 13.92 -26.10
CA LEU A 478 6.68 14.05 -27.55
C LEU A 478 7.61 15.19 -28.02
N GLU A 479 8.31 14.97 -29.14
CA GLU A 479 9.15 16.01 -29.77
C GLU A 479 8.34 17.27 -30.10
N GLN A 480 7.10 17.08 -30.55
CA GLN A 480 6.17 18.20 -30.70
C GLN A 480 5.90 18.87 -29.35
N SER A 481 6.20 20.14 -29.24
CA SER A 481 6.03 20.93 -28.01
C SER A 481 6.98 20.57 -26.85
N LYS A 482 8.03 19.79 -27.09
CA LYS A 482 8.96 19.29 -26.07
C LYS A 482 9.52 20.38 -25.17
N GLU A 483 9.98 21.49 -25.72
CA GLU A 483 10.52 22.60 -24.93
C GLU A 483 9.49 23.17 -23.93
N ARG A 484 8.25 23.35 -24.36
CA ARG A 484 7.16 23.86 -23.51
C ARG A 484 6.83 22.85 -22.41
N VAL A 485 6.78 21.57 -22.75
CA VAL A 485 6.52 20.48 -21.78
C VAL A 485 7.66 20.38 -20.77
N ILE A 486 8.93 20.48 -21.19
CA ILE A 486 10.08 20.49 -20.29
C ILE A 486 10.02 21.69 -19.33
N ALA A 487 9.60 22.86 -19.77
CA ALA A 487 9.46 24.03 -18.90
C ALA A 487 8.41 23.79 -17.80
N VAL A 488 7.24 23.25 -18.16
CA VAL A 488 6.18 22.88 -17.21
C VAL A 488 6.68 21.79 -16.26
N PHE A 489 7.37 20.76 -16.76
CA PHE A 489 7.92 19.68 -15.95
C PHE A 489 8.98 20.17 -14.95
N LYS A 490 9.87 21.05 -15.35
CA LYS A 490 10.87 21.65 -14.44
C LYS A 490 10.22 22.45 -13.32
N HIS A 491 9.16 23.21 -13.64
CA HIS A 491 8.40 23.92 -12.60
C HIS A 491 7.76 22.94 -11.61
N TYR A 492 7.16 21.87 -12.11
CA TYR A 492 6.62 20.78 -11.29
C TYR A 492 7.70 20.15 -10.37
N GLN A 493 8.87 19.79 -10.92
CA GLN A 493 9.96 19.23 -10.12
C GLN A 493 10.43 20.19 -9.01
N GLN A 494 10.56 21.48 -9.32
CA GLN A 494 10.93 22.49 -8.33
C GLN A 494 9.88 22.61 -7.22
N ALA A 495 8.61 22.58 -7.55
CA ALA A 495 7.53 22.61 -6.57
C ALA A 495 7.56 21.37 -5.65
N LEU A 496 7.83 20.18 -6.19
CA LEU A 496 7.99 18.95 -5.39
C LEU A 496 9.19 19.02 -4.44
N ILE A 497 10.32 19.53 -4.90
CA ILE A 497 11.53 19.73 -4.07
C ILE A 497 11.24 20.73 -2.95
N GLN A 498 10.55 21.83 -3.26
CA GLN A 498 10.16 22.82 -2.25
C GLN A 498 9.21 22.20 -1.21
N LEU A 499 8.20 21.42 -1.64
CA LEU A 499 7.30 20.73 -0.72
C LEU A 499 8.05 19.80 0.21
N SER A 500 9.04 19.07 -0.31
CA SER A 500 9.88 18.19 0.51
C SER A 500 10.60 18.97 1.62
N ALA A 501 11.21 20.11 1.28
CA ALA A 501 11.87 20.98 2.25
C ALA A 501 10.88 21.53 3.30
N ASP A 502 9.68 21.89 2.89
CA ASP A 502 8.63 22.38 3.78
C ASP A 502 8.11 21.29 4.73
N ILE A 503 7.97 20.05 4.27
CA ILE A 503 7.61 18.89 5.11
C ILE A 503 8.72 18.65 6.14
N GLU A 504 9.98 18.62 5.73
CA GLU A 504 11.11 18.46 6.66
C GLU A 504 11.17 19.56 7.72
N LYS A 505 10.86 20.80 7.32
CA LYS A 505 10.77 21.91 8.28
C LYS A 505 9.61 21.71 9.27
N ARG A 506 8.42 21.33 8.81
CA ARG A 506 7.26 21.02 9.69
C ARG A 506 7.56 19.87 10.65
N ASN A 507 8.22 18.81 10.16
CA ASN A 507 8.55 17.62 10.95
C ASN A 507 9.46 17.90 12.15
N LYS A 508 10.24 18.98 12.14
CA LYS A 508 11.04 19.42 13.30
C LYS A 508 10.19 19.86 14.50
N HIS A 509 8.91 20.19 14.26
CA HIS A 509 7.98 20.70 15.27
C HIS A 509 6.82 19.73 15.53
N ARG A 510 6.66 18.69 14.71
CA ARG A 510 5.64 17.66 14.90
C ARG A 510 6.05 16.70 15.99
N GLU A 511 5.07 16.27 16.79
CA GLU A 511 5.28 15.23 17.78
C GLU A 511 5.79 13.93 17.16
N GLN A 512 5.25 13.61 15.99
CA GLN A 512 5.61 12.46 15.20
C GLN A 512 5.95 12.95 13.78
N PRO A 513 7.17 12.77 13.28
CA PRO A 513 7.50 13.09 11.91
C PRO A 513 6.56 12.35 10.94
N PHE A 514 6.01 13.08 9.97
CA PHE A 514 5.10 12.54 8.97
C PHE A 514 5.74 12.68 7.59
N GLN A 515 6.05 11.54 6.96
CA GLN A 515 6.79 11.50 5.70
C GLN A 515 5.94 11.00 4.51
N THR A 516 4.66 10.69 4.76
CA THR A 516 3.80 10.02 3.78
C THR A 516 3.70 10.76 2.45
N PHE A 517 3.70 12.08 2.47
CA PHE A 517 3.60 12.89 1.25
C PHE A 517 4.89 13.64 0.91
N ASN A 518 6.02 13.19 1.45
CA ASN A 518 7.32 13.76 1.09
C ASN A 518 7.74 13.28 -0.31
N PRO A 519 7.78 14.17 -1.33
CA PRO A 519 8.02 13.78 -2.72
C PRO A 519 9.34 13.06 -2.98
N THR A 520 10.36 13.30 -2.15
CA THR A 520 11.67 12.61 -2.27
C THR A 520 11.63 11.13 -1.88
N LEU A 521 10.55 10.70 -1.24
CA LEU A 521 10.34 9.31 -0.81
C LEU A 521 9.27 8.59 -1.65
N LEU A 522 8.53 9.31 -2.46
CA LEU A 522 7.42 8.74 -3.23
C LEU A 522 7.92 8.07 -4.50
N SER A 523 7.50 6.84 -4.72
CA SER A 523 7.56 6.20 -6.04
C SER A 523 6.59 6.88 -6.99
N VAL A 524 6.94 6.91 -8.29
CA VAL A 524 6.09 7.53 -9.31
C VAL A 524 4.86 6.68 -9.66
N SER A 525 4.89 5.38 -9.31
CA SER A 525 3.84 4.40 -9.65
C SER A 525 3.68 3.33 -8.56
N VAL A 526 2.68 2.46 -8.72
CA VAL A 526 2.44 1.29 -7.86
C VAL A 526 3.21 0.07 -8.36
N SER A 527 4.50 0.15 -8.46
CA SER A 527 5.36 -0.96 -8.92
C SER A 527 5.95 -1.79 -7.77
N THR A 528 5.42 -1.62 -6.55
CA THR A 528 5.89 -2.30 -5.32
C THR A 528 4.80 -3.03 -4.59
#